data_02323712c711ee3b7f14e921b00904ac
#
_entry.id   02323712c711ee3b7f14e921b00904ac
#
_cell.length_a   1.000
_cell.length_b   1.000
_cell.length_c   1.000
_cell.angle_alpha   90.00
_cell.angle_beta   90.00
_cell.angle_gamma   90.00
#
_symmetry.space_group_name_H-M   'P 1'
#
loop_
_entity.id
_entity.type
_entity.pdbx_description
1 polymer ?
#
loop_
_entity_poly.entity_id
_entity_poly.type
_entity_poly.pdbx_seq_one_letter_code
_entity_poly.pdbx_strand_id
1 'polypeptide(L)'
;MTPSSSSSSKSRFAAAWIAWSVVLAGLLLIQAMFGPGVGGVVTGWLVIFGTSIYCLTSILLRNNASLKDNEIVNRDHDVNNVAAVATEEETSEEFIGSTPILNDVDDELEQNDELPVDAPIVVARRLYYIDNLKTFLTFMVVTFHVTCSFGGCGLNWVLIVGLYKNTFSTFASILAMLNQGYFMSLFFFISAYFTPSSFQKKKRGDFSVDKAKRLWIPLIVVTTTIFPCIILYCQWFTGSDFFFNVTPGHCWFLLWLLVLNVVYTHVHDADADAIVSDRTPIPFPSFHRRWFYGLVLCGFGMFLVIILLSPTLFATMPISIGSLVNDLFMFAMGVRAQQNGWLEQSLRDQLDISVGVLRLLVVLEGATMCWFLLHVEDSRWFGFVGVIISGLYCVDMSLAMLEAFQTYLDVQTRFSKGLAEAAYTVYLIHPVAVAAFTSLWIYLYETLGYGDVDFAGNLYSSTPIGGWTLALGWFLVNLACHAVVWPLAWWIRRLPLLREIL
;
A
#
# COMPACT_ATOMS: atom_id res chain seq x y z
N MET A 1 41.37 19.01 -5.79
CA MET A 1 40.38 18.42 -6.71
C MET A 1 40.01 17.05 -6.17
N THR A 2 38.91 16.94 -5.43
CA THR A 2 38.39 15.68 -4.92
C THR A 2 37.47 15.06 -5.98
N PRO A 3 37.55 13.77 -6.29
CA PRO A 3 36.71 13.15 -7.32
C PRO A 3 35.26 13.10 -6.86
N SER A 4 34.39 13.51 -7.76
CA SER A 4 32.94 13.67 -7.56
C SER A 4 32.26 12.41 -7.09
N SER A 5 31.48 12.50 -6.00
CA SER A 5 30.64 11.44 -5.40
C SER A 5 29.50 10.93 -6.31
N SER A 6 29.30 11.54 -7.48
CA SER A 6 28.21 11.19 -8.42
C SER A 6 28.44 9.88 -9.19
N SER A 7 29.68 9.41 -9.34
CA SER A 7 29.99 8.16 -10.05
C SER A 7 29.66 6.91 -9.22
N SER A 8 29.74 6.99 -7.88
CA SER A 8 29.45 5.89 -6.96
C SER A 8 27.95 5.53 -6.90
N SER A 9 27.07 6.50 -7.03
CA SER A 9 25.62 6.30 -7.01
C SER A 9 25.11 5.56 -8.26
N LYS A 10 25.60 5.96 -9.44
CA LYS A 10 25.21 5.32 -10.72
C LYS A 10 25.70 3.88 -10.83
N SER A 11 26.90 3.58 -10.31
CA SER A 11 27.44 2.21 -10.32
C SER A 11 26.66 1.27 -9.37
N ARG A 12 26.21 1.76 -8.21
CA ARG A 12 25.37 1.00 -7.26
C ARG A 12 23.97 0.75 -7.81
N PHE A 13 23.39 1.69 -8.54
CA PHE A 13 22.12 1.52 -9.21
C PHE A 13 22.19 0.45 -10.31
N ALA A 14 23.23 0.49 -11.14
CA ALA A 14 23.45 -0.51 -12.18
C ALA A 14 23.68 -1.90 -11.56
N ALA A 15 24.43 -2.02 -10.47
CA ALA A 15 24.64 -3.29 -9.77
C ALA A 15 23.35 -3.85 -9.15
N ALA A 16 22.51 -3.00 -8.55
CA ALA A 16 21.20 -3.41 -8.04
C ALA A 16 20.26 -3.87 -9.15
N TRP A 17 20.23 -3.17 -10.29
CA TRP A 17 19.47 -3.56 -11.46
C TRP A 17 19.92 -4.88 -12.06
N ILE A 18 21.23 -5.10 -12.17
CA ILE A 18 21.80 -6.37 -12.66
C ILE A 18 21.46 -7.50 -11.70
N ALA A 19 21.59 -7.29 -10.38
CA ALA A 19 21.22 -8.29 -9.38
C ALA A 19 19.73 -8.67 -9.45
N TRP A 20 18.84 -7.67 -9.61
CA TRP A 20 17.40 -7.91 -9.79
C TRP A 20 17.09 -8.62 -11.12
N SER A 21 17.75 -8.27 -12.20
CA SER A 21 17.57 -8.92 -13.50
C SER A 21 18.00 -10.39 -13.45
N VAL A 22 19.08 -10.70 -12.74
CA VAL A 22 19.56 -12.08 -12.52
C VAL A 22 18.58 -12.87 -11.65
N VAL A 23 18.05 -12.26 -10.59
CA VAL A 23 17.01 -12.89 -9.75
C VAL A 23 15.76 -13.17 -10.57
N LEU A 24 15.29 -12.19 -11.34
CA LEU A 24 14.11 -12.34 -12.20
C LEU A 24 14.31 -13.42 -13.26
N ALA A 25 15.48 -13.46 -13.92
CA ALA A 25 15.83 -14.50 -14.88
C ALA A 25 15.91 -15.88 -14.23
N GLY A 26 16.47 -15.99 -13.03
CA GLY A 26 16.50 -17.23 -12.24
C GLY A 26 15.10 -17.72 -11.87
N LEU A 27 14.21 -16.82 -11.49
CA LEU A 27 12.82 -17.10 -11.16
C LEU A 27 12.04 -17.60 -12.40
N LEU A 28 12.25 -16.99 -13.56
CA LEU A 28 11.68 -17.41 -14.84
C LEU A 28 12.17 -18.80 -15.25
N LEU A 29 13.44 -19.09 -15.01
CA LEU A 29 14.05 -20.39 -15.29
C LEU A 29 13.46 -21.50 -14.40
N ILE A 30 13.33 -21.25 -13.08
CA ILE A 30 12.70 -22.17 -12.13
C ILE A 30 11.25 -22.44 -12.52
N GLN A 31 10.53 -21.41 -12.92
CA GLN A 31 9.15 -21.55 -13.37
C GLN A 31 9.03 -22.40 -14.67
N ALA A 32 9.96 -22.20 -15.60
CA ALA A 32 10.03 -23.01 -16.81
C ALA A 32 10.35 -24.49 -16.54
N MET A 33 11.17 -24.77 -15.50
CA MET A 33 11.57 -26.13 -15.14
C MET A 33 10.51 -26.90 -14.34
N PHE A 34 9.75 -26.25 -13.47
CA PHE A 34 8.86 -26.94 -12.51
C PHE A 34 7.37 -26.82 -12.84
N GLY A 35 6.99 -26.11 -13.91
CA GLY A 35 5.60 -25.91 -14.33
C GLY A 35 4.79 -24.94 -13.46
N PRO A 36 3.58 -24.56 -13.88
CA PRO A 36 2.83 -23.43 -13.30
C PRO A 36 2.34 -23.64 -11.85
N GLY A 37 2.09 -24.88 -11.42
CA GLY A 37 1.58 -25.16 -10.07
C GLY A 37 2.66 -25.04 -8.99
N VAL A 38 3.72 -25.82 -9.10
CA VAL A 38 4.83 -25.87 -8.12
C VAL A 38 5.77 -24.69 -8.31
N GLY A 39 6.01 -24.30 -9.58
CA GLY A 39 6.87 -23.17 -9.90
C GLY A 39 6.37 -21.84 -9.33
N GLY A 40 5.05 -21.62 -9.28
CA GLY A 40 4.46 -20.39 -8.74
C GLY A 40 4.63 -20.24 -7.23
N VAL A 41 4.43 -21.34 -6.50
CA VAL A 41 4.63 -21.35 -5.04
C VAL A 41 6.11 -21.09 -4.72
N VAL A 42 7.03 -21.80 -5.40
CA VAL A 42 8.48 -21.63 -5.23
C VAL A 42 8.92 -20.21 -5.62
N THR A 43 8.38 -19.66 -6.72
CA THR A 43 8.69 -18.29 -7.17
C THR A 43 8.19 -17.24 -6.19
N GLY A 44 6.96 -17.38 -5.69
CA GLY A 44 6.42 -16.50 -4.67
C GLY A 44 7.27 -16.50 -3.40
N TRP A 45 7.69 -17.67 -2.92
CA TRP A 45 8.58 -17.81 -1.79
C TRP A 45 9.98 -17.22 -2.02
N LEU A 46 10.58 -17.43 -3.19
CA LEU A 46 11.90 -16.88 -3.49
C LEU A 46 11.87 -15.35 -3.61
N VAL A 47 10.78 -14.76 -4.13
CA VAL A 47 10.61 -13.29 -4.11
C VAL A 47 10.46 -12.79 -2.68
N ILE A 48 9.65 -13.44 -1.85
CA ILE A 48 9.45 -13.07 -0.44
C ILE A 48 10.76 -13.26 0.34
N PHE A 49 11.41 -14.41 0.23
CA PHE A 49 12.69 -14.69 0.91
C PHE A 49 13.84 -13.84 0.38
N GLY A 50 13.97 -13.68 -0.94
CA GLY A 50 15.02 -12.87 -1.54
C GLY A 50 14.91 -11.40 -1.15
N THR A 51 13.70 -10.83 -1.19
CA THR A 51 13.44 -9.46 -0.69
C THR A 51 13.64 -9.36 0.81
N SER A 52 13.24 -10.38 1.57
CA SER A 52 13.40 -10.43 3.02
C SER A 52 14.88 -10.50 3.42
N ILE A 53 15.67 -11.37 2.78
CA ILE A 53 17.12 -11.49 3.01
C ILE A 53 17.82 -10.19 2.60
N TYR A 54 17.44 -9.59 1.48
CA TYR A 54 18.00 -8.31 1.05
C TYR A 54 17.68 -7.17 2.03
N CYS A 55 16.44 -7.07 2.50
CA CYS A 55 16.06 -6.09 3.52
C CYS A 55 16.79 -6.34 4.84
N LEU A 56 16.86 -7.60 5.30
CA LEU A 56 17.52 -7.96 6.54
C LEU A 56 19.04 -7.71 6.48
N THR A 57 19.71 -8.12 5.40
CA THR A 57 21.14 -7.85 5.19
C THR A 57 21.43 -6.36 5.06
N SER A 58 20.57 -5.60 4.38
CA SER A 58 20.68 -4.14 4.29
C SER A 58 20.53 -3.47 5.65
N ILE A 59 19.61 -3.94 6.50
CA ILE A 59 19.41 -3.45 7.87
C ILE A 59 20.62 -3.82 8.76
N LEU A 60 21.09 -5.06 8.71
CA LEU A 60 22.22 -5.54 9.52
C LEU A 60 23.54 -4.87 9.14
N LEU A 61 23.83 -4.71 7.85
CA LEU A 61 25.03 -4.03 7.38
C LEU A 61 25.04 -2.55 7.76
N ARG A 62 23.86 -1.90 7.85
CA ARG A 62 23.74 -0.49 8.25
C ARG A 62 23.78 -0.29 9.75
N ASN A 63 23.20 -1.19 10.54
CA ASN A 63 23.36 -1.15 12.00
C ASN A 63 24.83 -1.25 12.40
N ASN A 64 25.62 -2.08 11.71
CA ASN A 64 27.06 -2.17 11.93
C ASN A 64 27.82 -0.91 11.51
N ALA A 65 27.36 -0.19 10.45
CA ALA A 65 27.94 1.10 10.04
C ALA A 65 27.59 2.20 11.07
N SER A 66 26.33 2.27 11.51
CA SER A 66 25.89 3.24 12.53
C SER A 66 26.56 3.02 13.90
N LEU A 67 26.81 1.77 14.29
CA LEU A 67 27.56 1.46 15.50
C LEU A 67 29.02 1.92 15.40
N LYS A 68 29.67 1.74 14.23
CA LYS A 68 31.02 2.26 13.98
C LYS A 68 31.09 3.78 13.97
N ASP A 69 30.11 4.44 13.38
CA ASP A 69 30.04 5.92 13.37
C ASP A 69 29.81 6.47 14.78
N ASN A 70 28.98 5.81 15.60
CA ASN A 70 28.79 6.19 17.01
C ASN A 70 30.02 5.88 17.87
N GLU A 71 30.80 4.84 17.59
CA GLU A 71 32.09 4.58 18.26
C GLU A 71 33.13 5.64 17.90
N ILE A 72 33.15 6.12 16.65
CA ILE A 72 34.06 7.19 16.21
C ILE A 72 33.67 8.51 16.89
N VAL A 73 32.38 8.87 16.89
CA VAL A 73 31.88 10.09 17.54
C VAL A 73 32.12 10.07 19.05
N ASN A 74 31.92 8.95 19.73
CA ASN A 74 32.23 8.82 21.16
C ASN A 74 33.74 8.90 21.42
N ARG A 75 34.60 8.35 20.56
CA ARG A 75 36.07 8.50 20.70
C ARG A 75 36.49 9.96 20.55
N ASP A 76 35.92 10.68 19.58
CA ASP A 76 36.24 12.11 19.39
C ASP A 76 35.72 12.97 20.56
N HIS A 77 34.59 12.60 21.19
CA HIS A 77 34.09 13.22 22.40
C HIS A 77 34.98 12.93 23.62
N ASP A 78 35.46 11.69 23.78
CA ASP A 78 36.37 11.31 24.86
C ASP A 78 37.74 11.98 24.69
N VAL A 79 38.25 12.11 23.47
CA VAL A 79 39.52 12.83 23.20
C VAL A 79 39.38 14.33 23.50
N ASN A 80 38.24 14.93 23.14
CA ASN A 80 37.98 16.34 23.43
C ASN A 80 37.75 16.59 24.96
N ASN A 81 37.11 15.68 25.66
CA ASN A 81 36.97 15.76 27.12
C ASN A 81 38.29 15.58 27.86
N VAL A 82 39.18 14.68 27.39
CA VAL A 82 40.53 14.55 27.97
C VAL A 82 41.38 15.79 27.70
N ALA A 83 41.22 16.45 26.56
CA ALA A 83 41.91 17.70 26.24
C ALA A 83 41.35 18.87 27.07
N ALA A 84 40.05 18.90 27.36
CA ALA A 84 39.44 19.94 28.23
C ALA A 84 39.86 19.78 29.70
N VAL A 85 39.94 18.55 30.21
CA VAL A 85 40.41 18.28 31.57
C VAL A 85 41.90 18.65 31.80
N ALA A 86 42.72 18.53 30.75
CA ALA A 86 44.13 18.91 30.82
C ALA A 86 44.38 20.43 30.81
N THR A 87 43.38 21.25 30.52
CA THR A 87 43.47 22.74 30.54
C THR A 87 42.84 23.36 31.78
N GLU A 88 42.12 22.58 32.65
CA GLU A 88 41.49 23.08 33.90
C GLU A 88 42.28 22.82 35.20
N GLU A 89 43.49 22.24 35.10
CA GLU A 89 44.32 21.96 36.32
C GLU A 89 45.16 23.15 36.80
N GLU A 90 44.93 24.37 36.33
CA GLU A 90 45.69 25.55 36.73
C GLU A 90 44.85 26.68 37.39
N THR A 91 43.71 26.44 37.99
CA THR A 91 43.15 27.42 38.99
C THR A 91 42.33 26.70 40.06
N SER A 92 42.97 26.44 41.18
CA SER A 92 42.36 26.03 42.43
C SER A 92 41.85 27.22 43.23
N GLU A 93 40.81 27.05 43.94
CA GLU A 93 40.56 27.30 45.39
C GLU A 93 39.14 27.78 45.72
N GLU A 94 38.57 27.03 46.67
CA GLU A 94 37.59 27.41 47.71
C GLU A 94 36.19 27.91 47.32
N PHE A 95 35.15 27.13 47.60
CA PHE A 95 34.23 27.39 48.73
C PHE A 95 33.27 26.21 49.00
N ILE A 96 33.17 25.94 50.32
CA ILE A 96 32.33 24.92 50.98
C ILE A 96 30.89 25.42 51.10
N GLY A 97 29.89 24.55 50.95
CA GLY A 97 28.65 24.74 51.69
C GLY A 97 27.32 24.31 51.07
N SER A 98 26.81 23.18 51.62
CA SER A 98 25.39 22.88 51.85
C SER A 98 24.42 22.57 50.73
N THR A 99 23.98 21.28 50.68
CA THR A 99 22.65 20.83 50.27
C THR A 99 21.55 21.46 51.16
N PRO A 100 20.28 21.63 50.70
CA PRO A 100 19.37 20.50 50.53
C PRO A 100 18.21 20.62 49.47
N ILE A 101 17.69 19.44 49.07
CA ILE A 101 16.27 19.03 48.91
C ILE A 101 15.39 19.69 47.82
N LEU A 102 14.98 18.82 46.89
CA LEU A 102 13.68 18.69 46.20
C LEU A 102 12.80 19.94 45.99
N ASN A 103 12.53 20.32 44.79
CA ASN A 103 11.20 20.28 44.15
C ASN A 103 11.27 20.96 42.78
N ASP A 104 10.38 20.44 41.90
CA ASP A 104 9.83 21.11 40.72
C ASP A 104 10.69 21.07 39.43
N VAL A 105 10.30 20.09 38.66
CA VAL A 105 10.41 19.98 37.23
C VAL A 105 9.46 21.04 36.63
N ASP A 106 9.97 22.19 36.28
CA ASP A 106 9.38 23.14 35.31
C ASP A 106 10.23 24.41 35.37
N ASP A 107 11.37 24.44 34.64
CA ASP A 107 12.05 25.69 34.25
C ASP A 107 13.45 25.42 33.70
N GLU A 108 13.52 24.79 32.48
CA GLU A 108 14.71 24.92 31.64
C GLU A 108 14.30 25.18 30.18
N LEU A 109 13.79 26.37 29.94
CA LEU A 109 13.68 26.97 28.61
C LEU A 109 13.90 28.50 28.68
N GLU A 110 15.07 28.90 29.13
CA GLU A 110 15.56 30.25 28.89
C GLU A 110 17.09 30.28 28.87
N GLN A 111 17.67 30.04 27.70
CA GLN A 111 18.93 30.72 27.32
C GLN A 111 19.07 30.72 25.78
N ASN A 112 18.64 31.83 25.20
CA ASN A 112 19.31 32.64 24.19
C ASN A 112 20.03 31.93 23.03
N ASP A 113 19.28 31.74 21.97
CA ASP A 113 19.76 32.12 20.63
C ASP A 113 18.60 32.86 19.96
N GLU A 114 18.76 34.15 19.75
CA GLU A 114 17.85 34.99 18.95
C GLU A 114 17.81 34.49 17.53
N LEU A 115 16.92 33.49 17.29
CA LEU A 115 16.47 33.17 15.93
C LEU A 115 15.72 34.40 15.39
N PRO A 116 15.93 34.78 14.13
CA PRO A 116 15.23 35.90 13.52
C PRO A 116 13.71 35.69 13.65
N VAL A 117 13.06 36.61 14.34
CA VAL A 117 11.64 36.60 14.79
C VAL A 117 10.64 36.65 13.62
N ASP A 118 11.07 36.70 12.34
CA ASP A 118 10.23 36.98 11.19
C ASP A 118 10.11 35.84 10.14
N ALA A 119 10.56 34.63 10.42
CA ALA A 119 10.20 33.51 9.56
C ALA A 119 8.86 32.92 10.03
N PRO A 120 7.75 33.02 9.27
CA PRO A 120 6.51 32.38 9.64
C PRO A 120 6.78 30.87 9.77
N ILE A 121 6.62 30.33 10.98
CA ILE A 121 6.62 28.88 11.20
C ILE A 121 5.44 28.35 10.40
N VAL A 122 5.69 27.89 9.18
CA VAL A 122 4.69 27.21 8.36
C VAL A 122 4.47 25.84 9.01
N VAL A 123 3.57 25.83 9.99
CA VAL A 123 3.08 24.56 10.56
C VAL A 123 2.42 23.79 9.43
N ALA A 124 3.06 22.72 8.98
CA ALA A 124 2.55 21.89 7.91
C ALA A 124 1.12 21.45 8.26
N ARG A 125 0.12 21.99 7.55
CA ARG A 125 -1.30 21.69 7.77
C ARG A 125 -1.53 20.19 7.57
N ARG A 126 -2.12 19.53 8.57
CA ARG A 126 -2.52 18.13 8.43
C ARG A 126 -3.67 18.03 7.43
N LEU A 127 -3.51 17.19 6.41
CA LEU A 127 -4.49 16.96 5.35
C LEU A 127 -5.50 15.90 5.80
N TYR A 128 -6.57 16.32 6.50
CA TYR A 128 -7.58 15.39 7.05
C TYR A 128 -8.33 14.64 5.97
N TYR A 129 -8.54 15.26 4.81
CA TYR A 129 -9.21 14.60 3.68
C TYR A 129 -8.45 13.35 3.19
N ILE A 130 -7.12 13.32 3.31
CA ILE A 130 -6.33 12.13 2.94
C ILE A 130 -6.56 10.99 3.95
N ASP A 131 -6.67 11.29 5.24
CA ASP A 131 -7.00 10.29 6.26
C ASP A 131 -8.40 9.72 6.05
N ASN A 132 -9.38 10.58 5.73
CA ASN A 132 -10.74 10.17 5.40
C ASN A 132 -10.79 9.36 4.09
N LEU A 133 -10.00 9.73 3.07
CA LEU A 133 -9.90 8.99 1.82
C LEU A 133 -9.30 7.59 2.03
N LYS A 134 -8.24 7.44 2.83
CA LYS A 134 -7.69 6.13 3.20
C LYS A 134 -8.74 5.25 3.89
N THR A 135 -9.52 5.82 4.80
CA THR A 135 -10.62 5.12 5.48
C THR A 135 -11.65 4.62 4.48
N PHE A 136 -12.08 5.48 3.56
CA PHE A 136 -13.01 5.12 2.50
C PHE A 136 -12.46 4.02 1.59
N LEU A 137 -11.21 4.14 1.16
CA LEU A 137 -10.57 3.12 0.32
C LEU A 137 -10.47 1.78 1.06
N THR A 138 -10.17 1.78 2.37
CA THR A 138 -10.19 0.56 3.19
C THR A 138 -11.58 -0.05 3.28
N PHE A 139 -12.62 0.78 3.41
CA PHE A 139 -13.99 0.32 3.32
C PHE A 139 -14.25 -0.37 1.97
N MET A 140 -13.80 0.24 0.88
CA MET A 140 -13.94 -0.34 -0.47
C MET A 140 -13.18 -1.65 -0.63
N VAL A 141 -12.01 -1.82 0.02
CA VAL A 141 -11.26 -3.10 0.00
C VAL A 141 -12.07 -4.23 0.64
N VAL A 142 -12.68 -4.00 1.80
CA VAL A 142 -13.54 -5.00 2.45
C VAL A 142 -14.73 -5.35 1.57
N THR A 143 -15.45 -4.32 1.08
CA THR A 143 -16.59 -4.49 0.17
C THR A 143 -16.22 -5.23 -1.11
N PHE A 144 -15.04 -4.93 -1.69
CA PHE A 144 -14.51 -5.62 -2.86
C PHE A 144 -14.36 -7.13 -2.62
N HIS A 145 -13.77 -7.53 -1.49
CA HIS A 145 -13.57 -8.95 -1.19
C HIS A 145 -14.88 -9.68 -0.91
N VAL A 146 -15.84 -9.02 -0.25
CA VAL A 146 -17.22 -9.58 -0.15
C VAL A 146 -17.86 -9.68 -1.53
N THR A 147 -17.68 -8.68 -2.40
CA THR A 147 -18.21 -8.71 -3.77
C THR A 147 -17.64 -9.87 -4.58
N CYS A 148 -16.34 -10.18 -4.40
CA CYS A 148 -15.74 -11.37 -5.00
C CYS A 148 -16.37 -12.67 -4.49
N SER A 149 -16.65 -12.80 -3.19
CA SER A 149 -17.35 -13.96 -2.64
C SER A 149 -18.75 -14.17 -3.23
N PHE A 150 -19.40 -13.13 -3.69
CA PHE A 150 -20.72 -13.17 -4.33
C PHE A 150 -20.71 -13.08 -5.86
N GLY A 151 -19.61 -13.53 -6.49
CA GLY A 151 -19.51 -13.69 -7.95
C GLY A 151 -18.92 -12.51 -8.70
N GLY A 152 -18.38 -11.50 -7.99
CA GLY A 152 -17.77 -10.32 -8.64
C GLY A 152 -16.40 -10.59 -9.27
N CYS A 153 -15.63 -11.53 -8.72
CA CYS A 153 -14.34 -11.96 -9.26
C CYS A 153 -13.93 -13.33 -8.70
N GLY A 154 -12.99 -14.01 -9.38
CA GLY A 154 -12.41 -15.27 -8.91
C GLY A 154 -11.20 -15.01 -8.02
N LEU A 155 -11.25 -15.47 -6.77
CA LEU A 155 -10.11 -15.46 -5.84
C LEU A 155 -9.90 -16.86 -5.26
N ASN A 156 -8.66 -17.29 -5.15
CA ASN A 156 -8.33 -18.67 -4.74
C ASN A 156 -8.32 -18.88 -3.21
N TRP A 157 -8.86 -17.93 -2.44
CA TRP A 157 -8.77 -17.95 -0.98
C TRP A 157 -10.05 -17.47 -0.26
N VAL A 158 -11.12 -17.21 -1.00
CA VAL A 158 -12.45 -16.92 -0.46
C VAL A 158 -13.45 -17.95 -0.98
N LEU A 159 -14.50 -18.18 -0.20
CA LEU A 159 -15.66 -18.95 -0.66
C LEU A 159 -16.40 -18.14 -1.72
N ILE A 160 -16.64 -18.70 -2.89
CA ILE A 160 -17.33 -18.01 -3.97
C ILE A 160 -18.66 -18.68 -4.26
N VAL A 161 -19.72 -17.93 -4.00
CA VAL A 161 -21.11 -18.29 -4.29
C VAL A 161 -21.63 -17.39 -5.40
N GLY A 162 -22.17 -17.91 -6.49
CA GLY A 162 -22.74 -17.07 -7.54
C GLY A 162 -21.89 -16.87 -8.79
N LEU A 163 -21.01 -17.83 -9.11
CA LEU A 163 -20.31 -17.86 -10.39
C LEU A 163 -21.22 -17.99 -11.63
N TYR A 164 -22.47 -18.36 -11.42
CA TYR A 164 -23.43 -18.44 -12.52
C TYR A 164 -23.83 -17.05 -12.99
N LYS A 165 -23.89 -16.90 -14.31
CA LYS A 165 -24.36 -15.67 -14.97
C LYS A 165 -25.79 -15.37 -14.57
N ASN A 166 -25.96 -14.45 -13.66
CA ASN A 166 -27.24 -13.85 -13.29
C ASN A 166 -27.07 -12.33 -13.18
N THR A 167 -28.18 -11.62 -13.09
CA THR A 167 -28.19 -10.16 -13.01
C THR A 167 -27.31 -9.62 -11.88
N PHE A 168 -27.30 -10.30 -10.72
CA PHE A 168 -26.51 -9.86 -9.59
C PHE A 168 -25.00 -10.11 -9.80
N SER A 169 -24.61 -11.28 -10.33
CA SER A 169 -23.19 -11.56 -10.59
C SER A 169 -22.60 -10.60 -11.63
N THR A 170 -23.41 -10.19 -12.62
CA THR A 170 -23.02 -9.14 -13.58
C THR A 170 -22.80 -7.80 -12.86
N PHE A 171 -23.72 -7.39 -11.99
CA PHE A 171 -23.56 -6.17 -11.17
C PHE A 171 -22.30 -6.27 -10.27
N ALA A 172 -22.10 -7.40 -9.61
CA ALA A 172 -20.95 -7.65 -8.75
C ALA A 172 -19.61 -7.57 -9.54
N SER A 173 -19.59 -8.12 -10.76
CA SER A 173 -18.40 -8.05 -11.65
C SER A 173 -18.10 -6.62 -12.09
N ILE A 174 -19.13 -5.84 -12.46
CA ILE A 174 -18.99 -4.42 -12.78
C ILE A 174 -18.46 -3.64 -11.56
N LEU A 175 -19.03 -3.85 -10.39
CA LEU A 175 -18.61 -3.17 -9.17
C LEU A 175 -17.14 -3.51 -8.81
N ALA A 176 -16.78 -4.78 -8.92
CA ALA A 176 -15.41 -5.24 -8.69
C ALA A 176 -14.43 -4.61 -9.69
N MET A 177 -14.77 -4.59 -10.97
CA MET A 177 -13.93 -4.01 -12.03
C MET A 177 -13.73 -2.51 -11.85
N LEU A 178 -14.79 -1.75 -11.59
CA LEU A 178 -14.71 -0.30 -11.39
C LEU A 178 -13.87 0.04 -10.16
N ASN A 179 -14.04 -0.70 -9.06
CA ASN A 179 -13.20 -0.51 -7.86
C ASN A 179 -11.74 -0.84 -8.13
N GLN A 180 -11.47 -2.01 -8.72
CA GLN A 180 -10.11 -2.44 -9.02
C GLN A 180 -9.39 -1.49 -9.98
N GLY A 181 -10.14 -0.77 -10.82
CA GLY A 181 -9.59 0.17 -11.81
C GLY A 181 -8.80 1.32 -11.19
N TYR A 182 -9.05 1.71 -9.93
CA TYR A 182 -8.37 2.89 -9.34
C TYR A 182 -7.95 2.73 -7.88
N PHE A 183 -8.69 1.97 -7.02
CA PHE A 183 -8.57 2.12 -5.57
C PHE A 183 -7.20 1.69 -5.03
N MET A 184 -6.58 0.62 -5.55
CA MET A 184 -5.25 0.19 -5.13
C MET A 184 -4.16 1.14 -5.64
N SER A 185 -4.27 1.61 -6.87
CA SER A 185 -3.36 2.60 -7.44
C SER A 185 -3.40 3.93 -6.67
N LEU A 186 -4.60 4.35 -6.22
CA LEU A 186 -4.76 5.52 -5.36
C LEU A 186 -4.14 5.30 -3.97
N PHE A 187 -4.20 4.08 -3.41
CA PHE A 187 -3.45 3.74 -2.19
C PHE A 187 -1.94 3.88 -2.38
N PHE A 188 -1.39 3.42 -3.52
CA PHE A 188 0.02 3.62 -3.84
C PHE A 188 0.39 5.11 -3.93
N PHE A 189 -0.44 5.92 -4.58
CA PHE A 189 -0.26 7.37 -4.64
C PHE A 189 -0.20 8.00 -3.25
N ILE A 190 -1.21 7.72 -2.40
CA ILE A 190 -1.28 8.27 -1.04
C ILE A 190 -0.10 7.81 -0.19
N SER A 191 0.30 6.54 -0.28
CA SER A 191 1.44 6.01 0.46
C SER A 191 2.76 6.65 0.03
N ALA A 192 2.91 6.87 -1.28
CA ALA A 192 4.05 7.53 -1.87
C ALA A 192 4.13 9.02 -1.51
N TYR A 193 2.99 9.70 -1.39
CA TYR A 193 2.94 11.10 -0.96
C TYR A 193 3.64 11.34 0.40
N PHE A 194 3.51 10.41 1.34
CA PHE A 194 4.16 10.53 2.65
C PHE A 194 5.60 10.00 2.68
N THR A 195 6.09 9.39 1.62
CA THR A 195 7.41 8.75 1.59
C THR A 195 8.57 9.77 1.65
N PRO A 196 8.60 10.85 0.84
CA PRO A 196 9.71 11.81 0.87
C PRO A 196 9.86 12.52 2.22
N SER A 197 8.76 13.05 2.78
CA SER A 197 8.78 13.74 4.06
C SER A 197 9.17 12.81 5.22
N SER A 198 8.77 11.54 5.17
CA SER A 198 9.19 10.54 6.16
C SER A 198 10.68 10.19 6.01
N PHE A 199 11.20 10.15 4.78
CA PHE A 199 12.60 9.87 4.51
C PHE A 199 13.52 11.02 4.92
N GLN A 200 13.13 12.28 4.66
CA GLN A 200 13.88 13.47 5.05
C GLN A 200 13.99 13.65 6.57
N LYS A 201 12.91 13.34 7.32
CA LYS A 201 12.87 13.47 8.77
C LYS A 201 13.70 12.42 9.52
N LYS A 202 14.04 11.30 8.87
CA LYS A 202 14.71 10.15 9.48
C LYS A 202 16.03 9.89 8.75
N LYS A 203 17.06 9.50 9.49
CA LYS A 203 18.25 8.95 8.85
C LYS A 203 17.86 7.73 8.02
N ARG A 204 18.54 7.49 6.91
CA ARG A 204 18.24 6.41 5.95
C ARG A 204 18.04 5.04 6.61
N GLY A 205 18.84 4.73 7.66
CA GLY A 205 18.72 3.50 8.46
C GLY A 205 17.41 3.44 9.21
N ASP A 206 17.05 4.49 9.93
CA ASP A 206 15.84 4.56 10.76
C ASP A 206 14.57 4.51 9.91
N PHE A 207 14.58 5.14 8.74
CA PHE A 207 13.47 5.03 7.77
C PHE A 207 13.26 3.58 7.32
N SER A 208 14.34 2.87 6.98
CA SER A 208 14.26 1.49 6.52
C SER A 208 13.75 0.55 7.63
N VAL A 209 14.21 0.75 8.87
CA VAL A 209 13.75 -0.01 10.05
C VAL A 209 12.27 0.26 10.34
N ASP A 210 11.84 1.53 10.29
CA ASP A 210 10.43 1.90 10.50
C ASP A 210 9.51 1.28 9.44
N LYS A 211 9.92 1.34 8.16
CA LYS A 211 9.18 0.68 7.07
C LYS A 211 9.16 -0.84 7.20
N ALA A 212 10.27 -1.45 7.62
CA ALA A 212 10.32 -2.88 7.90
C ALA A 212 9.36 -3.27 9.02
N LYS A 213 9.33 -2.55 10.14
CA LYS A 213 8.40 -2.82 11.23
C LYS A 213 6.94 -2.73 10.77
N ARG A 214 6.58 -1.70 10.02
CA ARG A 214 5.19 -1.41 9.65
C ARG A 214 4.68 -2.20 8.45
N LEU A 215 5.55 -2.65 7.55
CA LEU A 215 5.13 -3.35 6.33
C LEU A 215 5.54 -4.81 6.34
N TRP A 216 6.80 -5.11 6.68
CA TRP A 216 7.35 -6.45 6.57
C TRP A 216 6.87 -7.39 7.69
N ILE A 217 6.83 -6.94 8.96
CA ILE A 217 6.34 -7.76 10.06
C ILE A 217 4.86 -8.18 9.83
N PRO A 218 3.92 -7.24 9.56
CA PRO A 218 2.55 -7.63 9.23
C PRO A 218 2.44 -8.52 7.99
N LEU A 219 3.23 -8.25 6.94
CA LEU A 219 3.25 -9.08 5.73
C LEU A 219 3.62 -10.54 6.08
N ILE A 220 4.70 -10.76 6.82
CA ILE A 220 5.12 -12.12 7.21
C ILE A 220 4.07 -12.79 8.10
N VAL A 221 3.60 -12.11 9.15
CA VAL A 221 2.61 -12.67 10.07
C VAL A 221 1.33 -13.07 9.32
N VAL A 222 0.79 -12.19 8.50
CA VAL A 222 -0.45 -12.50 7.76
C VAL A 222 -0.22 -13.62 6.75
N THR A 223 0.87 -13.58 6.00
CA THR A 223 1.16 -14.55 4.93
C THR A 223 1.44 -15.95 5.49
N THR A 224 2.11 -16.06 6.65
CA THR A 224 2.53 -17.36 7.19
C THR A 224 1.54 -17.94 8.22
N THR A 225 0.66 -17.13 8.80
CA THR A 225 -0.27 -17.59 9.84
C THR A 225 -1.74 -17.37 9.45
N ILE A 226 -2.17 -16.11 9.34
CA ILE A 226 -3.60 -15.79 9.15
C ILE A 226 -4.10 -16.33 7.81
N PHE A 227 -3.38 -16.09 6.75
CA PHE A 227 -3.82 -16.46 5.40
C PHE A 227 -3.90 -17.98 5.18
N PRO A 228 -2.89 -18.80 5.54
CA PRO A 228 -3.01 -20.25 5.51
C PRO A 228 -4.18 -20.79 6.35
N CYS A 229 -4.40 -20.22 7.54
CA CYS A 229 -5.54 -20.60 8.38
C CYS A 229 -6.89 -20.33 7.69
N ILE A 230 -7.03 -19.22 6.98
CA ILE A 230 -8.25 -18.90 6.20
C ILE A 230 -8.44 -19.93 5.09
N ILE A 231 -7.39 -20.25 4.33
CA ILE A 231 -7.45 -21.23 3.24
C ILE A 231 -7.85 -22.61 3.79
N LEU A 232 -7.20 -23.08 4.85
CA LEU A 232 -7.52 -24.36 5.50
C LEU A 232 -8.95 -24.38 6.03
N TYR A 233 -9.42 -23.28 6.62
CA TYR A 233 -10.81 -23.14 7.06
C TYR A 233 -11.79 -23.24 5.88
N CYS A 234 -11.53 -22.53 4.78
CA CYS A 234 -12.40 -22.59 3.60
C CYS A 234 -12.41 -24.00 2.97
N GLN A 235 -11.26 -24.67 2.90
CA GLN A 235 -11.15 -26.05 2.40
C GLN A 235 -11.92 -27.03 3.31
N TRP A 236 -11.76 -26.90 4.62
CA TRP A 236 -12.53 -27.69 5.59
C TRP A 236 -14.02 -27.48 5.43
N PHE A 237 -14.46 -26.23 5.28
CA PHE A 237 -15.87 -25.89 5.13
C PHE A 237 -16.48 -26.46 3.84
N THR A 238 -15.73 -26.50 2.75
CA THR A 238 -16.19 -27.00 1.44
C THR A 238 -15.98 -28.50 1.25
N GLY A 239 -15.33 -29.19 2.19
CA GLY A 239 -14.92 -30.58 2.03
C GLY A 239 -13.85 -30.80 0.93
N SER A 240 -13.14 -29.73 0.54
CA SER A 240 -12.07 -29.81 -0.46
C SER A 240 -10.82 -30.47 0.11
N ASP A 241 -9.96 -31.01 -0.76
CA ASP A 241 -8.66 -31.54 -0.35
C ASP A 241 -7.82 -30.47 0.30
N PHE A 242 -7.15 -30.81 1.40
CA PHE A 242 -6.28 -29.90 2.12
C PHE A 242 -5.01 -29.63 1.33
N PHE A 243 -4.85 -28.40 0.91
CA PHE A 243 -3.66 -27.91 0.25
C PHE A 243 -3.10 -26.70 1.00
N PHE A 244 -1.93 -26.87 1.61
CA PHE A 244 -1.26 -25.78 2.29
C PHE A 244 -0.62 -24.85 1.27
N ASN A 245 -1.13 -23.62 1.19
CA ASN A 245 -0.62 -22.60 0.28
C ASN A 245 -0.19 -21.36 1.05
N VAL A 246 1.04 -20.93 0.83
CA VAL A 246 1.57 -19.69 1.37
C VAL A 246 1.72 -18.69 0.22
N THR A 247 0.85 -17.71 0.23
CA THR A 247 0.83 -16.63 -0.75
C THR A 247 0.57 -15.33 -0.01
N PRO A 248 1.08 -14.19 -0.46
CA PRO A 248 0.76 -12.89 0.16
C PRO A 248 -0.73 -12.57 0.14
N GLY A 249 -1.51 -13.25 -0.70
CA GLY A 249 -2.94 -13.04 -0.80
C GLY A 249 -3.28 -11.56 -0.96
N HIS A 250 -4.17 -11.03 -0.12
CA HIS A 250 -4.51 -9.60 -0.12
C HIS A 250 -3.36 -8.68 0.31
N CYS A 251 -2.31 -9.21 0.96
CA CYS A 251 -1.12 -8.44 1.37
C CYS A 251 -0.11 -8.18 0.24
N TRP A 252 -0.42 -8.54 -1.01
CA TRP A 252 0.41 -8.22 -2.17
C TRP A 252 0.75 -6.72 -2.26
N PHE A 253 -0.15 -5.84 -1.82
CA PHE A 253 0.06 -4.40 -1.77
C PHE A 253 1.20 -4.02 -0.80
N LEU A 254 1.28 -4.64 0.38
CA LEU A 254 2.35 -4.39 1.35
C LEU A 254 3.70 -4.81 0.78
N LEU A 255 3.74 -5.94 0.07
CA LEU A 255 4.96 -6.43 -0.57
C LEU A 255 5.48 -5.43 -1.60
N TRP A 256 4.60 -4.97 -2.51
CA TRP A 256 4.97 -3.96 -3.50
C TRP A 256 5.35 -2.63 -2.89
N LEU A 257 4.59 -2.19 -1.90
CA LEU A 257 4.91 -0.94 -1.20
C LEU A 257 6.28 -1.01 -0.51
N LEU A 258 6.63 -2.17 0.05
CA LEU A 258 7.96 -2.41 0.62
C LEU A 258 9.04 -2.32 -0.47
N VAL A 259 8.88 -3.01 -1.60
CA VAL A 259 9.81 -2.97 -2.74
C VAL A 259 9.99 -1.54 -3.23
N LEU A 260 8.91 -0.80 -3.43
CA LEU A 260 8.96 0.58 -3.93
C LEU A 260 9.63 1.53 -2.92
N ASN A 261 9.41 1.36 -1.62
CA ASN A 261 10.13 2.14 -0.61
C ASN A 261 11.63 1.81 -0.60
N VAL A 262 12.02 0.53 -0.78
CA VAL A 262 13.43 0.14 -0.92
C VAL A 262 14.05 0.78 -2.17
N VAL A 263 13.38 0.70 -3.32
CA VAL A 263 13.83 1.36 -4.56
C VAL A 263 13.99 2.87 -4.32
N TYR A 264 12.99 3.51 -3.69
CA TYR A 264 13.04 4.93 -3.37
C TYR A 264 14.30 5.30 -2.58
N THR A 265 14.63 4.54 -1.52
CA THR A 265 15.82 4.82 -0.68
C THR A 265 17.17 4.63 -1.41
N HIS A 266 17.18 3.89 -2.52
CA HIS A 266 18.39 3.70 -3.32
C HIS A 266 18.55 4.74 -4.43
N VAL A 267 17.43 5.25 -4.93
CA VAL A 267 17.41 6.26 -6.00
C VAL A 267 17.63 7.67 -5.43
N HIS A 268 17.09 7.94 -4.23
CA HIS A 268 17.15 9.27 -3.61
C HIS A 268 18.21 9.29 -2.50
N ASP A 269 18.95 10.39 -2.45
CA ASP A 269 19.91 10.67 -1.38
C ASP A 269 19.32 11.74 -0.47
N ALA A 270 19.20 11.47 0.84
CA ALA A 270 18.58 12.39 1.78
C ALA A 270 19.28 13.77 1.80
N ASP A 271 20.63 13.78 1.64
CA ASP A 271 21.42 14.99 1.61
C ASP A 271 21.29 15.75 0.29
N ALA A 272 21.11 15.05 -0.83
CA ALA A 272 20.91 15.66 -2.14
C ALA A 272 19.49 16.25 -2.28
N ASP A 273 18.50 15.63 -1.68
CA ASP A 273 17.11 16.11 -1.70
C ASP A 273 16.91 17.36 -0.82
N ALA A 274 17.74 17.55 0.21
CA ALA A 274 17.75 18.78 1.02
C ALA A 274 18.28 19.99 0.22
N ILE A 275 19.25 19.77 -0.69
CA ILE A 275 19.80 20.81 -1.57
C ILE A 275 18.83 21.19 -2.71
N VAL A 276 17.87 20.30 -3.01
CA VAL A 276 16.87 20.49 -4.07
C VAL A 276 15.74 21.47 -3.66
N SER A 277 15.72 21.94 -2.42
CA SER A 277 14.80 22.98 -1.92
C SER A 277 14.75 24.25 -2.76
N ASP A 278 15.72 24.48 -3.65
CA ASP A 278 15.83 25.66 -4.50
C ASP A 278 15.20 25.47 -5.91
N ARG A 279 14.55 24.34 -6.17
CA ARG A 279 13.88 24.11 -7.47
C ARG A 279 12.50 24.76 -7.49
N THR A 280 12.21 25.48 -8.56
CA THR A 280 10.85 25.97 -8.84
C THR A 280 9.87 24.79 -8.87
N PRO A 281 8.79 24.81 -8.07
CA PRO A 281 7.79 23.74 -8.06
C PRO A 281 7.25 23.48 -9.48
N ILE A 282 7.16 22.21 -9.85
CA ILE A 282 6.54 21.81 -11.11
C ILE A 282 5.03 22.00 -10.98
N PRO A 283 4.39 22.73 -11.91
CA PRO A 283 2.95 22.95 -11.86
C PRO A 283 2.17 21.63 -11.99
N PHE A 284 0.95 21.61 -11.49
CA PHE A 284 0.06 20.48 -11.61
C PHE A 284 -0.12 20.07 -13.09
N PRO A 285 -0.14 18.77 -13.42
CA PRO A 285 -0.22 18.32 -14.80
C PRO A 285 -1.49 18.79 -15.50
N SER A 286 -1.34 19.37 -16.70
CA SER A 286 -2.49 19.78 -17.54
C SER A 286 -3.30 18.56 -18.00
N PHE A 287 -4.55 18.78 -18.40
CA PHE A 287 -5.46 17.76 -18.90
C PHE A 287 -4.84 16.89 -19.99
N HIS A 288 -4.19 17.48 -20.99
CA HIS A 288 -3.54 16.73 -22.07
C HIS A 288 -2.42 15.82 -21.57
N ARG A 289 -1.65 16.25 -20.57
CA ARG A 289 -0.61 15.42 -19.95
C ARG A 289 -1.21 14.27 -19.13
N ARG A 290 -2.28 14.53 -18.39
CA ARG A 290 -3.00 13.49 -17.62
C ARG A 290 -3.56 12.42 -18.56
N TRP A 291 -4.20 12.84 -19.65
CA TRP A 291 -4.71 11.93 -20.67
C TRP A 291 -3.61 11.12 -21.34
N PHE A 292 -2.49 11.76 -21.68
CA PHE A 292 -1.34 11.05 -22.18
C PHE A 292 -0.83 10.00 -21.17
N TYR A 293 -0.72 10.33 -19.90
CA TYR A 293 -0.30 9.39 -18.87
C TYR A 293 -1.30 8.24 -18.70
N GLY A 294 -2.58 8.53 -18.60
CA GLY A 294 -3.62 7.52 -18.44
C GLY A 294 -3.72 6.60 -19.66
N LEU A 295 -3.84 7.17 -20.87
CA LEU A 295 -4.03 6.39 -22.08
C LEU A 295 -2.76 5.67 -22.54
N VAL A 296 -1.64 6.38 -22.62
CA VAL A 296 -0.42 5.86 -23.24
C VAL A 296 0.44 5.10 -22.22
N LEU A 297 0.75 5.71 -21.08
CA LEU A 297 1.61 5.04 -20.10
C LEU A 297 0.86 3.94 -19.35
N CYS A 298 -0.28 4.25 -18.76
CA CYS A 298 -1.03 3.27 -17.98
C CYS A 298 -1.77 2.28 -18.88
N GLY A 299 -2.61 2.73 -19.79
CA GLY A 299 -3.44 1.88 -20.62
C GLY A 299 -2.64 1.04 -21.60
N PHE A 300 -1.85 1.66 -22.48
CA PHE A 300 -0.99 0.92 -23.41
C PHE A 300 0.13 0.16 -22.71
N GLY A 301 0.70 0.71 -21.62
CA GLY A 301 1.68 0.01 -20.82
C GLY A 301 1.12 -1.29 -20.26
N MET A 302 -0.10 -1.29 -19.74
CA MET A 302 -0.80 -2.49 -19.28
C MET A 302 -1.08 -3.47 -20.42
N PHE A 303 -1.54 -2.98 -21.55
CA PHE A 303 -1.76 -3.80 -22.75
C PHE A 303 -0.48 -4.54 -23.16
N LEU A 304 0.67 -3.86 -23.19
CA LEU A 304 1.97 -4.47 -23.49
C LEU A 304 2.38 -5.50 -22.45
N VAL A 305 2.18 -5.19 -21.15
CA VAL A 305 2.47 -6.14 -20.06
C VAL A 305 1.65 -7.41 -20.21
N ILE A 306 0.36 -7.31 -20.54
CA ILE A 306 -0.53 -8.45 -20.75
C ILE A 306 -0.09 -9.30 -21.95
N ILE A 307 0.35 -8.68 -23.05
CA ILE A 307 0.81 -9.41 -24.23
C ILE A 307 2.18 -10.06 -24.01
N LEU A 308 3.12 -9.35 -23.41
CA LEU A 308 4.50 -9.80 -23.25
C LEU A 308 4.68 -10.83 -22.14
N LEU A 309 3.86 -10.74 -21.09
CA LEU A 309 3.89 -11.71 -20.01
C LEU A 309 2.97 -12.88 -20.31
N SER A 310 3.56 -14.08 -20.31
CA SER A 310 2.79 -15.32 -20.51
C SER A 310 1.65 -15.44 -19.49
N PRO A 311 0.47 -15.97 -19.85
CA PRO A 311 -0.63 -16.28 -18.94
C PRO A 311 -0.20 -17.11 -17.73
N THR A 312 0.82 -17.96 -17.86
CA THR A 312 1.41 -18.75 -16.77
C THR A 312 2.12 -17.88 -15.74
N LEU A 313 2.75 -16.78 -16.16
CA LEU A 313 3.37 -15.81 -15.27
C LEU A 313 2.32 -15.05 -14.45
N PHE A 314 1.16 -14.75 -15.04
CA PHE A 314 0.03 -14.13 -14.35
C PHE A 314 -0.51 -15.00 -13.21
N ALA A 315 -0.60 -16.31 -13.42
CA ALA A 315 -1.14 -17.25 -12.44
C ALA A 315 -0.22 -17.46 -11.23
N THR A 316 1.06 -17.12 -11.36
CA THR A 316 2.10 -17.49 -10.40
C THR A 316 2.67 -16.33 -9.62
N MET A 317 2.55 -15.11 -10.11
CA MET A 317 2.99 -13.94 -9.35
C MET A 317 1.94 -13.51 -8.32
N PRO A 318 2.33 -13.27 -7.06
CA PRO A 318 1.43 -12.75 -6.02
C PRO A 318 1.14 -11.25 -6.23
N ILE A 319 0.76 -10.87 -7.44
CA ILE A 319 0.66 -9.48 -7.88
C ILE A 319 -0.61 -9.36 -8.69
N SER A 320 -1.37 -8.30 -8.45
CA SER A 320 -2.35 -7.86 -9.44
C SER A 320 -1.61 -7.27 -10.64
N ILE A 321 -1.12 -8.14 -11.53
CA ILE A 321 -0.43 -7.69 -12.74
C ILE A 321 -1.36 -6.80 -13.57
N GLY A 322 -2.68 -7.01 -13.47
CA GLY A 322 -3.68 -6.20 -14.13
C GLY A 322 -3.67 -4.70 -13.78
N SER A 323 -2.99 -4.29 -12.71
CA SER A 323 -2.84 -2.87 -12.32
C SER A 323 -1.38 -2.43 -12.16
N LEU A 324 -0.40 -3.31 -12.43
CA LEU A 324 1.01 -3.07 -12.12
C LEU A 324 1.54 -1.72 -12.64
N VAL A 325 1.26 -1.39 -13.89
CA VAL A 325 1.74 -0.14 -14.50
C VAL A 325 1.07 1.06 -13.86
N ASN A 326 -0.25 0.97 -13.61
CA ASN A 326 -1.01 2.00 -12.92
C ASN A 326 -0.46 2.25 -11.52
N ASP A 327 -0.17 1.18 -10.77
CA ASP A 327 0.32 1.24 -9.40
C ASP A 327 1.72 1.89 -9.32
N LEU A 328 2.63 1.50 -10.23
CA LEU A 328 3.97 2.09 -10.34
C LEU A 328 3.90 3.58 -10.74
N PHE A 329 3.06 3.91 -11.71
CA PHE A 329 2.85 5.27 -12.15
C PHE A 329 2.29 6.14 -11.02
N MET A 330 1.24 5.66 -10.33
CA MET A 330 0.60 6.39 -9.25
C MET A 330 1.53 6.55 -8.04
N PHE A 331 2.38 5.57 -7.74
CA PHE A 331 3.44 5.74 -6.74
C PHE A 331 4.42 6.86 -7.13
N ALA A 332 4.91 6.88 -8.36
CA ALA A 332 5.80 7.94 -8.83
C ALA A 332 5.14 9.33 -8.80
N MET A 333 3.86 9.41 -9.14
CA MET A 333 3.08 10.66 -9.07
C MET A 333 2.83 11.11 -7.63
N GLY A 334 2.63 10.20 -6.69
CA GLY A 334 2.51 10.52 -5.26
C GLY A 334 3.76 11.16 -4.69
N VAL A 335 4.95 10.62 -5.03
CA VAL A 335 6.25 11.24 -4.67
C VAL A 335 6.34 12.67 -5.24
N ARG A 336 6.02 12.84 -6.53
CA ARG A 336 6.04 14.17 -7.18
C ARG A 336 5.04 15.14 -6.59
N ALA A 337 3.86 14.67 -6.23
CA ALA A 337 2.83 15.49 -5.62
C ALA A 337 3.29 16.09 -4.29
N GLN A 338 4.00 15.32 -3.46
CA GLN A 338 4.58 15.83 -2.22
C GLN A 338 5.70 16.82 -2.49
N GLN A 339 6.65 16.50 -3.39
CA GLN A 339 7.79 17.35 -3.72
C GLN A 339 7.38 18.72 -4.29
N ASN A 340 6.20 18.83 -4.89
CA ASN A 340 5.69 20.05 -5.52
C ASN A 340 4.49 20.68 -4.79
N GLY A 341 4.08 20.15 -3.63
CA GLY A 341 3.01 20.71 -2.82
C GLY A 341 1.62 20.66 -3.48
N TRP A 342 1.36 19.74 -4.43
CA TRP A 342 0.10 19.72 -5.19
C TRP A 342 -1.13 19.47 -4.32
N LEU A 343 -1.00 18.71 -3.24
CA LEU A 343 -2.13 18.38 -2.36
C LEU A 343 -2.36 19.42 -1.25
N GLU A 344 -1.44 20.33 -1.05
CA GLU A 344 -1.54 21.40 -0.05
C GLU A 344 -2.38 22.58 -0.55
N GLN A 345 -2.46 22.71 -1.87
CA GLN A 345 -3.27 23.70 -2.57
C GLN A 345 -4.63 23.11 -2.98
N SER A 346 -5.60 23.97 -3.26
CA SER A 346 -6.90 23.54 -3.81
C SER A 346 -6.70 22.83 -5.15
N LEU A 347 -7.05 21.55 -5.22
CA LEU A 347 -7.01 20.80 -6.47
C LEU A 347 -7.95 21.39 -7.52
N ARG A 348 -9.11 21.90 -7.08
CA ARG A 348 -10.08 22.54 -7.96
C ARG A 348 -9.50 23.74 -8.71
N ASP A 349 -8.65 24.54 -8.06
CA ASP A 349 -8.04 25.73 -8.64
C ASP A 349 -6.83 25.40 -9.53
N GLN A 350 -6.22 24.22 -9.32
CA GLN A 350 -5.12 23.72 -10.16
C GLN A 350 -5.59 23.00 -11.44
N LEU A 351 -6.88 22.62 -11.50
CA LEU A 351 -7.43 21.95 -12.67
C LEU A 351 -7.63 22.94 -13.82
N ASP A 352 -7.17 22.58 -14.99
CA ASP A 352 -7.37 23.27 -16.25
C ASP A 352 -8.70 22.92 -16.95
N ILE A 353 -9.50 22.02 -16.36
CA ILE A 353 -10.86 21.68 -16.76
C ILE A 353 -11.82 21.82 -15.57
N SER A 354 -13.10 22.06 -15.84
CA SER A 354 -14.06 22.11 -14.73
C SER A 354 -14.23 20.74 -14.07
N VAL A 355 -14.49 20.75 -12.76
CA VAL A 355 -14.79 19.52 -11.99
C VAL A 355 -15.98 18.75 -12.56
N GLY A 356 -16.97 19.47 -13.14
CA GLY A 356 -18.09 18.82 -13.83
C GLY A 356 -17.65 18.01 -15.05
N VAL A 357 -16.71 18.53 -15.83
CA VAL A 357 -16.13 17.81 -16.97
C VAL A 357 -15.32 16.59 -16.49
N LEU A 358 -14.50 16.74 -15.45
CA LEU A 358 -13.76 15.62 -14.87
C LEU A 358 -14.69 14.48 -14.44
N ARG A 359 -15.77 14.80 -13.71
CA ARG A 359 -16.77 13.80 -13.27
C ARG A 359 -17.50 13.14 -14.43
N LEU A 360 -17.84 13.93 -15.48
CA LEU A 360 -18.43 13.38 -16.69
C LEU A 360 -17.50 12.41 -17.40
N LEU A 361 -16.20 12.72 -17.52
CA LEU A 361 -15.19 11.84 -18.10
C LEU A 361 -15.12 10.53 -17.33
N VAL A 362 -15.02 10.57 -16.01
CA VAL A 362 -15.01 9.36 -15.15
C VAL A 362 -16.25 8.49 -15.40
N VAL A 363 -17.44 9.09 -15.51
CA VAL A 363 -18.68 8.35 -15.80
C VAL A 363 -18.61 7.71 -17.18
N LEU A 364 -18.16 8.44 -18.21
CA LEU A 364 -18.06 7.94 -19.58
C LEU A 364 -17.00 6.82 -19.69
N GLU A 365 -15.86 6.97 -19.06
CA GLU A 365 -14.80 5.96 -19.02
C GLU A 365 -15.26 4.70 -18.31
N GLY A 366 -15.89 4.85 -17.13
CA GLY A 366 -16.47 3.73 -16.39
C GLY A 366 -17.57 3.02 -17.17
N ALA A 367 -18.48 3.76 -17.81
CA ALA A 367 -19.52 3.19 -18.67
C ALA A 367 -18.92 2.44 -19.87
N THR A 368 -17.86 3.00 -20.47
CA THR A 368 -17.15 2.37 -21.58
C THR A 368 -16.46 1.07 -21.14
N MET A 369 -15.80 1.07 -19.99
CA MET A 369 -15.24 -0.16 -19.40
C MET A 369 -16.32 -1.23 -19.16
N CYS A 370 -17.46 -0.83 -18.59
CA CYS A 370 -18.61 -1.72 -18.40
C CYS A 370 -19.09 -2.32 -19.70
N TRP A 371 -19.22 -1.48 -20.73
CA TRP A 371 -19.66 -1.93 -22.06
C TRP A 371 -18.69 -2.96 -22.64
N PHE A 372 -17.37 -2.73 -22.59
CA PHE A 372 -16.38 -3.68 -23.04
C PHE A 372 -16.37 -4.96 -22.22
N LEU A 373 -16.53 -4.89 -20.88
CA LEU A 373 -16.65 -6.06 -20.03
C LEU A 373 -17.83 -6.96 -20.44
N LEU A 374 -18.99 -6.35 -20.72
CA LEU A 374 -20.19 -7.11 -21.09
C LEU A 374 -20.10 -7.77 -22.48
N HIS A 375 -19.22 -7.27 -23.35
CA HIS A 375 -19.04 -7.77 -24.73
C HIS A 375 -17.70 -8.48 -24.94
N VAL A 376 -16.91 -8.75 -23.88
CA VAL A 376 -15.59 -9.39 -24.01
C VAL A 376 -15.67 -10.80 -24.63
N GLU A 377 -16.80 -11.49 -24.43
CA GLU A 377 -17.03 -12.82 -25.01
C GLU A 377 -17.18 -12.78 -26.53
N ASP A 378 -17.65 -11.67 -27.08
CA ASP A 378 -17.84 -11.48 -28.51
C ASP A 378 -16.49 -11.27 -29.22
N SER A 379 -15.52 -10.67 -28.54
CA SER A 379 -14.20 -10.41 -29.11
C SER A 379 -13.14 -10.13 -28.05
N ARG A 380 -11.98 -10.79 -28.17
CA ARG A 380 -10.80 -10.51 -27.32
C ARG A 380 -10.35 -9.05 -27.41
N TRP A 381 -10.60 -8.38 -28.55
CA TRP A 381 -10.28 -6.97 -28.75
C TRP A 381 -11.04 -6.06 -27.79
N PHE A 382 -12.28 -6.40 -27.45
CA PHE A 382 -13.06 -5.63 -26.46
C PHE A 382 -12.41 -5.64 -25.08
N GLY A 383 -11.87 -6.80 -24.67
CA GLY A 383 -11.09 -6.89 -23.44
C GLY A 383 -9.84 -5.98 -23.44
N PHE A 384 -9.10 -5.94 -24.54
CA PHE A 384 -7.91 -5.09 -24.67
C PHE A 384 -8.23 -3.60 -24.64
N VAL A 385 -9.27 -3.18 -25.35
CA VAL A 385 -9.70 -1.76 -25.33
C VAL A 385 -10.16 -1.38 -23.92
N GLY A 386 -10.86 -2.28 -23.23
CA GLY A 386 -11.25 -2.09 -21.82
C GLY A 386 -10.04 -1.86 -20.91
N VAL A 387 -8.95 -2.62 -21.09
CA VAL A 387 -7.69 -2.44 -20.35
C VAL A 387 -7.06 -1.08 -20.65
N ILE A 388 -7.04 -0.63 -21.91
CA ILE A 388 -6.48 0.66 -22.29
C ILE A 388 -7.27 1.80 -21.62
N ILE A 389 -8.60 1.74 -21.64
CA ILE A 389 -9.47 2.74 -21.03
C ILE A 389 -9.35 2.70 -19.49
N SER A 390 -9.06 1.55 -18.89
CA SER A 390 -8.86 1.46 -17.45
C SER A 390 -7.69 2.32 -16.95
N GLY A 391 -6.69 2.58 -17.79
CA GLY A 391 -5.59 3.50 -17.46
C GLY A 391 -6.05 4.96 -17.34
N LEU A 392 -6.93 5.43 -18.26
CA LEU A 392 -7.56 6.75 -18.15
C LEU A 392 -8.43 6.83 -16.90
N TYR A 393 -9.31 5.87 -16.73
CA TYR A 393 -10.21 5.77 -15.58
C TYR A 393 -9.44 5.79 -14.25
N CYS A 394 -8.30 5.09 -14.18
CA CYS A 394 -7.45 5.10 -12.99
C CYS A 394 -7.00 6.52 -12.62
N VAL A 395 -6.51 7.29 -13.58
CA VAL A 395 -5.98 8.65 -13.35
C VAL A 395 -7.10 9.62 -13.01
N ASP A 396 -8.16 9.66 -13.83
CA ASP A 396 -9.24 10.65 -13.69
C ASP A 396 -10.13 10.33 -12.49
N MET A 397 -10.43 9.06 -12.19
CA MET A 397 -11.16 8.66 -10.98
C MET A 397 -10.36 8.96 -9.71
N SER A 398 -9.07 8.68 -9.70
CA SER A 398 -8.21 9.01 -8.55
C SER A 398 -8.19 10.51 -8.28
N LEU A 399 -8.09 11.32 -9.33
CA LEU A 399 -8.13 12.78 -9.21
C LEU A 399 -9.50 13.28 -8.74
N ALA A 400 -10.59 12.73 -9.28
CA ALA A 400 -11.94 13.06 -8.87
C ALA A 400 -12.19 12.73 -7.39
N MET A 401 -11.65 11.60 -6.91
CA MET A 401 -11.73 11.21 -5.50
C MET A 401 -10.93 12.17 -4.61
N LEU A 402 -9.69 12.50 -4.98
CA LEU A 402 -8.87 13.46 -4.24
C LEU A 402 -9.54 14.84 -4.15
N GLU A 403 -10.08 15.35 -5.28
CA GLU A 403 -10.81 16.63 -5.33
C GLU A 403 -12.07 16.58 -4.46
N ALA A 404 -12.86 15.53 -4.58
CA ALA A 404 -14.10 15.42 -3.81
C ALA A 404 -13.83 15.34 -2.30
N PHE A 405 -12.84 14.55 -1.87
CA PHE A 405 -12.48 14.46 -0.46
C PHE A 405 -11.86 15.76 0.06
N GLN A 406 -11.02 16.44 -0.72
CA GLN A 406 -10.49 17.75 -0.35
C GLN A 406 -11.58 18.80 -0.20
N THR A 407 -12.57 18.81 -1.10
CA THR A 407 -13.63 19.80 -1.11
C THR A 407 -14.69 19.56 -0.02
N TYR A 408 -15.08 18.31 0.21
CA TYR A 408 -16.23 17.99 1.05
C TYR A 408 -15.88 17.32 2.38
N LEU A 409 -14.71 16.73 2.50
CA LEU A 409 -14.35 15.85 3.63
C LEU A 409 -12.99 16.22 4.28
N ASP A 410 -12.52 17.48 4.15
CA ASP A 410 -11.31 17.96 4.83
C ASP A 410 -11.63 18.38 6.28
N VAL A 411 -12.33 17.53 6.98
CA VAL A 411 -12.71 17.72 8.39
C VAL A 411 -12.34 16.48 9.21
N GLN A 412 -11.99 16.69 10.48
CA GLN A 412 -11.72 15.60 11.39
C GLN A 412 -12.69 15.63 12.57
N THR A 413 -13.48 14.59 12.72
CA THR A 413 -14.29 14.30 13.89
C THR A 413 -13.60 13.25 14.77
N ARG A 414 -14.04 13.08 16.03
CA ARG A 414 -13.54 11.99 16.89
C ARG A 414 -13.79 10.62 16.25
N PHE A 415 -14.91 10.45 15.59
CA PHE A 415 -15.28 9.22 14.91
C PHE A 415 -14.40 8.95 13.69
N SER A 416 -14.25 9.92 12.76
CA SER A 416 -13.41 9.75 11.57
C SER A 416 -11.93 9.53 11.94
N LYS A 417 -11.44 10.18 13.01
CA LYS A 417 -10.10 9.92 13.55
C LYS A 417 -9.95 8.46 13.98
N GLY A 418 -10.92 7.92 14.75
CA GLY A 418 -10.89 6.54 15.22
C GLY A 418 -10.90 5.53 14.05
N LEU A 419 -11.70 5.79 13.01
CA LEU A 419 -11.70 4.97 11.80
C LEU A 419 -10.37 5.04 11.04
N ALA A 420 -9.84 6.25 10.80
CA ALA A 420 -8.57 6.44 10.11
C ALA A 420 -7.41 5.72 10.81
N GLU A 421 -7.42 5.73 12.13
CA GLU A 421 -6.45 5.01 12.94
C GLU A 421 -6.59 3.49 12.85
N ALA A 422 -7.81 2.95 12.72
CA ALA A 422 -8.07 1.52 12.63
C ALA A 422 -7.89 0.95 11.20
N ALA A 423 -7.91 1.80 10.17
CA ALA A 423 -7.98 1.41 8.76
C ALA A 423 -6.91 0.39 8.35
N TYR A 424 -5.67 0.57 8.80
CA TYR A 424 -4.58 -0.35 8.48
C TYR A 424 -4.80 -1.74 9.09
N THR A 425 -5.26 -1.81 10.34
CA THR A 425 -5.58 -3.08 11.00
C THR A 425 -6.78 -3.76 10.34
N VAL A 426 -7.81 -2.99 9.94
CA VAL A 426 -8.95 -3.50 9.14
C VAL A 426 -8.44 -4.17 7.86
N TYR A 427 -7.52 -3.49 7.14
CA TYR A 427 -6.91 -4.04 5.93
C TYR A 427 -6.23 -5.38 6.17
N LEU A 428 -5.58 -5.60 7.31
CA LEU A 428 -4.87 -6.85 7.61
C LEU A 428 -5.80 -8.01 7.98
N ILE A 429 -6.91 -7.74 8.70
CA ILE A 429 -7.73 -8.80 9.32
C ILE A 429 -9.05 -9.07 8.60
N HIS A 430 -9.50 -8.20 7.67
CA HIS A 430 -10.81 -8.35 7.03
C HIS A 430 -11.04 -9.71 6.32
N PRO A 431 -10.03 -10.41 5.76
CA PRO A 431 -10.29 -11.68 5.09
C PRO A 431 -10.86 -12.76 6.03
N VAL A 432 -10.48 -12.69 7.32
CA VAL A 432 -11.04 -13.58 8.34
C VAL A 432 -12.55 -13.37 8.46
N ALA A 433 -12.98 -12.12 8.52
CA ALA A 433 -14.41 -11.79 8.62
C ALA A 433 -15.16 -12.14 7.33
N VAL A 434 -14.56 -11.88 6.16
CA VAL A 434 -15.17 -12.25 4.87
C VAL A 434 -15.40 -13.75 4.80
N ALA A 435 -14.41 -14.58 5.14
CA ALA A 435 -14.54 -16.03 5.16
C ALA A 435 -15.62 -16.48 6.17
N ALA A 436 -15.58 -15.97 7.41
CA ALA A 436 -16.50 -16.35 8.48
C ALA A 436 -17.95 -15.95 8.17
N PHE A 437 -18.21 -14.73 7.71
CA PHE A 437 -19.58 -14.28 7.43
C PHE A 437 -20.14 -14.84 6.12
N THR A 438 -19.29 -15.12 5.13
CA THR A 438 -19.74 -15.82 3.92
C THR A 438 -20.16 -17.26 4.26
N SER A 439 -19.36 -18.00 5.04
CA SER A 439 -19.72 -19.35 5.47
C SER A 439 -20.95 -19.38 6.38
N LEU A 440 -21.09 -18.39 7.28
CA LEU A 440 -22.30 -18.25 8.10
C LEU A 440 -23.55 -18.02 7.23
N TRP A 441 -23.44 -17.17 6.20
CA TRP A 441 -24.54 -16.95 5.27
C TRP A 441 -24.91 -18.22 4.51
N ILE A 442 -23.94 -19.01 4.04
CA ILE A 442 -24.15 -20.29 3.38
C ILE A 442 -24.88 -21.25 4.33
N TYR A 443 -24.39 -21.40 5.57
CA TYR A 443 -25.00 -22.25 6.57
C TYR A 443 -26.45 -21.85 6.87
N LEU A 444 -26.75 -20.56 6.99
CA LEU A 444 -28.12 -20.06 7.18
C LEU A 444 -28.99 -20.31 5.95
N TYR A 445 -28.45 -20.13 4.75
CA TYR A 445 -29.16 -20.40 3.51
C TYR A 445 -29.66 -21.86 3.43
N GLU A 446 -28.76 -22.81 3.74
CA GLU A 446 -29.08 -24.25 3.79
C GLU A 446 -30.06 -24.60 4.91
N THR A 447 -29.80 -24.10 6.12
CA THR A 447 -30.63 -24.39 7.30
C THR A 447 -32.07 -23.86 7.17
N LEU A 448 -32.26 -22.73 6.48
CA LEU A 448 -33.55 -22.16 6.19
C LEU A 448 -34.29 -22.86 5.03
N GLY A 449 -33.68 -23.88 4.42
CA GLY A 449 -34.31 -24.72 3.39
C GLY A 449 -34.34 -24.11 2.00
N TYR A 450 -33.44 -23.13 1.71
CA TYR A 450 -33.33 -22.56 0.37
C TYR A 450 -32.60 -23.48 -0.61
N GLY A 451 -31.95 -24.54 -0.13
CA GLY A 451 -31.23 -25.55 -0.90
C GLY A 451 -29.78 -25.74 -0.41
N ASP A 452 -29.13 -26.82 -0.84
CA ASP A 452 -27.75 -27.11 -0.51
C ASP A 452 -26.80 -26.34 -1.44
N VAL A 453 -25.68 -25.90 -0.90
CA VAL A 453 -24.63 -25.18 -1.66
C VAL A 453 -23.47 -26.15 -1.89
N ASP A 454 -23.39 -26.72 -3.10
CA ASP A 454 -22.35 -27.65 -3.47
C ASP A 454 -21.14 -26.92 -4.03
N PHE A 455 -19.96 -27.23 -3.51
CA PHE A 455 -18.66 -26.69 -3.93
C PHE A 455 -17.85 -27.62 -4.84
N ALA A 456 -18.35 -28.82 -5.13
CA ALA A 456 -17.68 -29.79 -6.02
C ALA A 456 -16.18 -30.01 -5.70
N GLY A 457 -15.80 -29.95 -4.43
CA GLY A 457 -14.42 -30.15 -3.97
C GLY A 457 -13.46 -28.98 -4.24
N ASN A 458 -13.98 -27.76 -4.44
CA ASN A 458 -13.18 -26.53 -4.56
C ASN A 458 -13.84 -25.36 -3.80
N LEU A 459 -13.29 -24.16 -3.90
CA LEU A 459 -13.84 -22.98 -3.22
C LEU A 459 -14.97 -22.27 -4.00
N TYR A 460 -15.36 -22.82 -5.14
CA TYR A 460 -16.36 -22.25 -6.05
C TYR A 460 -17.63 -23.08 -6.00
N SER A 461 -18.74 -22.45 -5.65
CA SER A 461 -20.03 -23.15 -5.64
C SER A 461 -20.51 -23.49 -7.05
N SER A 462 -20.95 -24.73 -7.23
CA SER A 462 -21.63 -25.19 -8.43
C SER A 462 -23.15 -24.97 -8.40
N THR A 463 -23.72 -24.56 -7.25
CA THR A 463 -25.14 -24.36 -7.06
C THR A 463 -25.61 -23.03 -7.65
N PRO A 464 -26.62 -23.03 -8.54
CA PRO A 464 -27.22 -21.79 -9.03
C PRO A 464 -28.09 -21.14 -7.95
N ILE A 465 -27.66 -19.99 -7.43
CA ILE A 465 -28.41 -19.22 -6.45
C ILE A 465 -29.07 -18.03 -7.13
N GLY A 466 -30.33 -17.74 -6.79
CA GLY A 466 -31.10 -16.65 -7.38
C GLY A 466 -30.49 -15.27 -7.12
N GLY A 467 -30.54 -14.36 -8.10
CA GLY A 467 -29.89 -13.06 -8.04
C GLY A 467 -30.32 -12.20 -6.84
N TRP A 468 -31.59 -12.21 -6.45
CA TRP A 468 -32.07 -11.48 -5.27
C TRP A 468 -31.52 -12.05 -3.95
N THR A 469 -31.40 -13.36 -3.85
CA THR A 469 -30.83 -14.03 -2.69
C THR A 469 -29.34 -13.72 -2.55
N LEU A 470 -28.61 -13.71 -3.68
CA LEU A 470 -27.21 -13.27 -3.69
C LEU A 470 -27.07 -11.79 -3.31
N ALA A 471 -27.96 -10.93 -3.82
CA ALA A 471 -27.95 -9.51 -3.48
C ALA A 471 -28.18 -9.27 -1.98
N LEU A 472 -29.15 -9.97 -1.39
CA LEU A 472 -29.42 -9.92 0.05
C LEU A 472 -28.23 -10.45 0.85
N GLY A 473 -27.68 -11.60 0.45
CA GLY A 473 -26.51 -12.19 1.10
C GLY A 473 -25.30 -11.26 1.04
N TRP A 474 -25.01 -10.71 -0.11
CA TRP A 474 -23.96 -9.71 -0.29
C TRP A 474 -24.14 -8.50 0.64
N PHE A 475 -25.35 -7.95 0.72
CA PHE A 475 -25.64 -6.81 1.58
C PHE A 475 -25.46 -7.17 3.07
N LEU A 476 -26.00 -8.29 3.52
CA LEU A 476 -25.92 -8.73 4.92
C LEU A 476 -24.49 -9.06 5.33
N VAL A 477 -23.73 -9.75 4.47
CA VAL A 477 -22.32 -10.08 4.74
C VAL A 477 -21.45 -8.81 4.75
N ASN A 478 -21.68 -7.85 3.83
CA ASN A 478 -20.99 -6.55 3.90
C ASN A 478 -21.26 -5.84 5.22
N LEU A 479 -22.53 -5.73 5.60
CA LEU A 479 -22.94 -5.08 6.86
C LEU A 479 -22.27 -5.74 8.06
N ALA A 480 -22.31 -7.07 8.15
CA ALA A 480 -21.71 -7.84 9.23
C ALA A 480 -20.18 -7.68 9.26
N CYS A 481 -19.50 -7.78 8.12
CA CYS A 481 -18.07 -7.56 8.03
C CYS A 481 -17.68 -6.17 8.56
N HIS A 482 -18.32 -5.12 8.07
CA HIS A 482 -18.01 -3.77 8.52
C HIS A 482 -18.37 -3.53 9.99
N ALA A 483 -19.50 -4.04 10.46
CA ALA A 483 -19.94 -3.90 11.86
C ALA A 483 -18.98 -4.56 12.85
N VAL A 484 -18.29 -5.63 12.45
CA VAL A 484 -17.39 -6.39 13.32
C VAL A 484 -15.93 -6.00 13.14
N VAL A 485 -15.45 -5.84 11.90
CA VAL A 485 -14.02 -5.65 11.62
C VAL A 485 -13.51 -4.30 12.15
N TRP A 486 -14.29 -3.21 12.00
CA TRP A 486 -13.86 -1.89 12.44
C TRP A 486 -13.69 -1.77 13.97
N PRO A 487 -14.68 -2.18 14.81
CA PRO A 487 -14.49 -2.19 16.26
C PRO A 487 -13.38 -3.14 16.72
N LEU A 488 -13.28 -4.33 16.09
CA LEU A 488 -12.23 -5.30 16.40
C LEU A 488 -10.83 -4.74 16.08
N ALA A 489 -10.66 -4.15 14.93
CA ALA A 489 -9.40 -3.51 14.52
C ALA A 489 -9.00 -2.37 15.46
N TRP A 490 -9.96 -1.54 15.86
CA TRP A 490 -9.74 -0.47 16.81
C TRP A 490 -9.32 -0.98 18.20
N TRP A 491 -9.85 -2.14 18.63
CA TRP A 491 -9.47 -2.80 19.87
C TRP A 491 -8.07 -3.44 19.75
N ILE A 492 -7.80 -4.23 18.68
CA ILE A 492 -6.52 -4.90 18.42
C ILE A 492 -5.37 -3.90 18.44
N ARG A 493 -5.52 -2.75 17.79
CA ARG A 493 -4.48 -1.72 17.72
C ARG A 493 -4.10 -1.17 19.10
N ARG A 494 -4.95 -1.28 20.11
CA ARG A 494 -4.68 -0.82 21.47
C ARG A 494 -3.86 -1.80 22.30
N LEU A 495 -3.67 -3.01 21.83
CA LEU A 495 -2.84 -4.00 22.49
C LEU A 495 -1.38 -3.51 22.51
N PRO A 496 -0.69 -3.54 23.69
CA PRO A 496 0.64 -2.95 23.83
C PRO A 496 1.67 -3.45 22.81
N LEU A 497 1.65 -4.76 22.50
CA LEU A 497 2.57 -5.38 21.55
C LEU A 497 2.33 -4.94 20.09
N LEU A 498 1.12 -4.56 19.74
CA LEU A 498 0.72 -4.23 18.36
C LEU A 498 0.71 -2.73 18.08
N ARG A 499 0.67 -1.91 19.13
CA ARG A 499 0.60 -0.44 19.01
C ARG A 499 1.78 0.18 18.25
N GLU A 500 2.97 -0.44 18.32
CA GLU A 500 4.16 0.06 17.62
C GLU A 500 4.22 -0.39 16.15
N ILE A 501 3.47 -1.44 15.80
CA ILE A 501 3.47 -2.06 14.47
C ILE A 501 2.27 -1.59 13.65
N LEU A 502 1.11 -1.51 14.28
CA LEU A 502 -0.19 -1.13 13.71
C LEU A 502 -0.54 0.32 14.02
#